data_6dfce3ed89de9f3b31d5d08f5fb69d83
#
_entry.id   6dfce3ed89de9f3b31d5d08f5fb69d83
#
_cell.length_a   1.000
_cell.length_b   1.000
_cell.length_c   1.000
_cell.angle_alpha   90.00
_cell.angle_beta   90.00
_cell.angle_gamma   90.00
#
_symmetry.space_group_name_H-M   'P 1'
#
loop_
_entity.id
_entity.type
_entity.pdbx_description
1 polymer ?
#
loop_
_entity_poly.entity_id
_entity_poly.type
_entity_poly.pdbx_seq_one_letter_code
_entity_poly.pdbx_strand_id
1 'polypeptide(L)'
;IAKCFPEIGLIITGHNIEEPADSITYINNTPIVSPGIDGKHIGIARYSVNNSEMERKSVGVIPLDSKYKDSQEMISLLKEYQQILADEDLLSKIPQAPLLNGLSYVGSSICGMCHKIVYEHWNKTTHGTSYDTLVRKGYQYDPECIKCHTTGYGYVSGFLNHENNSSLINTGCESCHGAGSRHIKYVTESYGVTDESNCVICHESEHSPKFQYSEYWKKIKHPEEIVKKISKTTE
;
A
#
# COMPACT_ATOMS: atom_id res chain seq x y z
N ILE A 1 14.54 -33.38 -0.35
CA ILE A 1 15.29 -33.50 -1.64
C ILE A 1 16.79 -33.43 -1.35
N ALA A 2 17.37 -32.35 -0.82
CA ALA A 2 18.82 -32.20 -0.60
C ALA A 2 19.48 -33.30 0.26
N LYS A 3 18.76 -33.92 1.20
CA LYS A 3 19.26 -35.03 2.00
C LYS A 3 19.35 -36.34 1.21
N CYS A 4 18.45 -36.51 0.24
CA CYS A 4 18.35 -37.75 -0.56
C CYS A 4 19.20 -37.74 -1.82
N PHE A 5 19.53 -36.50 -2.31
CA PHE A 5 20.22 -36.25 -3.57
C PHE A 5 21.38 -35.29 -3.32
N PRO A 6 22.52 -35.78 -2.80
CA PRO A 6 23.66 -34.93 -2.44
C PRO A 6 24.39 -34.33 -3.66
N GLU A 7 24.11 -34.83 -4.85
CA GLU A 7 24.63 -34.32 -6.13
C GLU A 7 23.98 -32.99 -6.57
N ILE A 8 22.86 -32.58 -5.95
CA ILE A 8 22.21 -31.32 -6.27
C ILE A 8 23.09 -30.16 -5.77
N GLY A 9 23.55 -29.34 -6.70
CA GLY A 9 24.43 -28.20 -6.41
C GLY A 9 23.72 -26.95 -5.87
N LEU A 10 22.40 -26.81 -6.15
CA LEU A 10 21.59 -25.66 -5.76
C LEU A 10 20.10 -26.02 -5.80
N ILE A 11 19.34 -25.55 -4.83
CA ILE A 11 17.86 -25.59 -4.87
C ILE A 11 17.36 -24.13 -4.84
N ILE A 12 16.55 -23.78 -5.83
CA ILE A 12 15.84 -22.50 -5.90
C ILE A 12 14.39 -22.75 -5.51
N THR A 13 13.89 -22.02 -4.52
CA THR A 13 12.51 -22.05 -4.06
C THR A 13 11.84 -20.70 -4.34
N GLY A 14 10.54 -20.68 -4.59
CA GLY A 14 9.80 -19.47 -4.89
C GLY A 14 8.38 -19.45 -4.36
N HIS A 15 7.84 -20.60 -3.97
CA HIS A 15 6.44 -20.68 -3.56
C HIS A 15 6.26 -20.25 -2.10
N ASN A 16 5.32 -19.30 -1.86
CA ASN A 16 4.97 -18.77 -0.53
C ASN A 16 6.16 -18.16 0.25
N ILE A 17 7.17 -17.63 -0.45
CA ILE A 17 8.28 -16.91 0.17
C ILE A 17 8.23 -15.47 -0.36
N GLU A 18 7.71 -14.57 0.45
CA GLU A 18 7.58 -13.14 0.09
C GLU A 18 8.94 -12.44 0.10
N GLU A 19 9.71 -12.66 1.16
CA GLU A 19 11.04 -12.07 1.32
C GLU A 19 12.11 -13.17 1.44
N PRO A 20 13.32 -12.96 0.90
CA PRO A 20 14.43 -13.88 1.10
C PRO A 20 14.79 -13.99 2.58
N ALA A 21 15.28 -15.16 3.00
CA ALA A 21 15.84 -15.30 4.33
C ALA A 21 17.13 -14.45 4.47
N ASP A 22 17.41 -13.93 5.65
CA ASP A 22 18.62 -13.14 5.97
C ASP A 22 19.92 -13.88 5.66
N SER A 23 19.86 -15.22 5.67
CA SER A 23 20.99 -16.09 5.38
C SER A 23 20.58 -17.28 4.53
N ILE A 24 21.49 -17.75 3.70
CA ILE A 24 21.28 -18.93 2.86
C ILE A 24 21.24 -20.18 3.73
N THR A 25 20.18 -20.96 3.61
CA THR A 25 20.06 -22.26 4.29
C THR A 25 20.84 -23.31 3.52
N TYR A 26 21.66 -24.11 4.24
CA TYR A 26 22.37 -25.27 3.69
C TYR A 26 21.84 -26.57 4.28
N ILE A 27 21.60 -27.55 3.42
CA ILE A 27 21.38 -28.93 3.82
C ILE A 27 22.50 -29.76 3.21
N ASN A 28 23.35 -30.34 4.06
CA ASN A 28 24.67 -30.86 3.66
C ASN A 28 25.48 -29.75 2.97
N ASN A 29 25.84 -29.93 1.70
CA ASN A 29 26.54 -28.95 0.88
C ASN A 29 25.64 -28.23 -0.12
N THR A 30 24.32 -28.50 -0.11
CA THR A 30 23.36 -27.93 -1.05
C THR A 30 22.74 -26.65 -0.48
N PRO A 31 22.98 -25.46 -1.07
CA PRO A 31 22.28 -24.24 -0.68
C PRO A 31 20.84 -24.28 -1.17
N ILE A 32 19.96 -23.74 -0.33
CA ILE A 32 18.54 -23.49 -0.66
C ILE A 32 18.32 -22.00 -0.61
N VAL A 33 17.91 -21.42 -1.71
CA VAL A 33 17.72 -19.97 -1.86
C VAL A 33 16.35 -19.65 -2.43
N SER A 34 15.80 -18.50 -2.01
CA SER A 34 14.66 -17.86 -2.66
C SER A 34 15.00 -16.38 -2.87
N PRO A 35 14.78 -15.82 -4.06
CA PRO A 35 14.89 -14.38 -4.29
C PRO A 35 13.63 -13.61 -3.82
N GLY A 36 12.64 -14.26 -3.22
CA GLY A 36 11.35 -13.64 -2.89
C GLY A 36 10.46 -13.45 -4.11
N ILE A 37 9.50 -12.52 -3.99
CA ILE A 37 8.54 -12.16 -5.04
C ILE A 37 8.76 -10.71 -5.53
N ASP A 38 7.99 -10.29 -6.53
CA ASP A 38 7.89 -8.93 -7.08
C ASP A 38 9.19 -8.34 -7.67
N GLY A 39 10.18 -9.21 -7.94
CA GLY A 39 11.45 -8.77 -8.55
C GLY A 39 12.30 -7.85 -7.65
N LYS A 40 12.05 -7.82 -6.34
CA LYS A 40 12.78 -6.98 -5.38
C LYS A 40 14.22 -7.46 -5.14
N HIS A 41 14.52 -8.72 -5.47
CA HIS A 41 15.82 -9.34 -5.24
C HIS A 41 16.27 -10.17 -6.43
N ILE A 42 17.58 -10.31 -6.60
CA ILE A 42 18.21 -11.20 -7.58
C ILE A 42 19.03 -12.26 -6.86
N GLY A 43 18.74 -13.54 -7.15
CA GLY A 43 19.59 -14.65 -6.74
C GLY A 43 20.79 -14.78 -7.70
N ILE A 44 21.99 -14.88 -7.18
CA ILE A 44 23.23 -15.08 -7.93
C ILE A 44 23.94 -16.33 -7.46
N ALA A 45 24.18 -17.28 -8.36
CA ALA A 45 25.01 -18.44 -8.12
C ALA A 45 26.16 -18.45 -9.13
N ARG A 46 27.41 -18.55 -8.64
CA ARG A 46 28.61 -18.59 -9.46
C ARG A 46 29.28 -19.95 -9.35
N TYR A 47 29.59 -20.52 -10.50
CA TYR A 47 30.30 -21.78 -10.61
C TYR A 47 31.53 -21.64 -11.50
N SER A 48 32.59 -22.39 -11.23
CA SER A 48 33.67 -22.66 -12.18
C SER A 48 33.47 -24.05 -12.79
N VAL A 49 33.80 -24.20 -14.04
CA VAL A 49 33.75 -25.49 -14.76
C VAL A 49 35.16 -25.85 -15.16
N ASN A 50 35.72 -26.95 -14.63
CA ASN A 50 37.01 -27.50 -14.95
C ASN A 50 36.85 -28.98 -15.34
N ASN A 51 37.28 -29.35 -16.55
CA ASN A 51 37.22 -30.75 -17.02
C ASN A 51 35.85 -31.42 -16.81
N SER A 52 34.77 -30.70 -17.10
CA SER A 52 33.37 -31.15 -16.88
C SER A 52 32.92 -31.26 -15.42
N GLU A 53 33.74 -30.90 -14.47
CA GLU A 53 33.34 -30.78 -13.08
C GLU A 53 32.92 -29.34 -12.75
N MET A 54 31.77 -29.21 -12.12
CA MET A 54 31.25 -27.93 -11.65
C MET A 54 31.55 -27.71 -10.17
N GLU A 55 32.27 -26.64 -9.86
CA GLU A 55 32.56 -26.22 -8.49
C GLU A 55 31.84 -24.91 -8.17
N ARG A 56 31.00 -24.91 -7.12
CA ARG A 56 30.31 -23.72 -6.65
C ARG A 56 31.31 -22.75 -5.99
N LYS A 57 31.35 -21.52 -6.48
CA LYS A 57 32.21 -20.45 -5.92
C LYS A 57 31.44 -19.56 -4.95
N SER A 58 30.22 -19.20 -5.27
CA SER A 58 29.36 -18.38 -4.38
C SER A 58 27.89 -18.53 -4.72
N VAL A 59 27.06 -18.33 -3.70
CA VAL A 59 25.61 -18.17 -3.83
C VAL A 59 25.20 -16.98 -2.97
N GLY A 60 24.27 -16.16 -3.44
CA GLY A 60 23.79 -15.00 -2.70
C GLY A 60 22.46 -14.50 -3.25
N VAL A 61 21.80 -13.66 -2.46
CA VAL A 61 20.62 -12.89 -2.86
C VAL A 61 20.97 -11.42 -2.68
N ILE A 62 20.67 -10.60 -3.67
CA ILE A 62 21.01 -9.17 -3.69
C ILE A 62 19.71 -8.38 -3.80
N PRO A 63 19.41 -7.45 -2.86
CA PRO A 63 18.26 -6.57 -2.98
C PRO A 63 18.47 -5.56 -4.12
N LEU A 64 17.43 -5.34 -4.91
CA LEU A 64 17.37 -4.29 -5.94
C LEU A 64 16.84 -3.01 -5.31
N ASP A 65 17.70 -2.28 -4.64
CA ASP A 65 17.37 -1.03 -3.96
C ASP A 65 17.88 0.20 -4.72
N SER A 66 17.75 1.38 -4.11
CA SER A 66 18.11 2.68 -4.70
C SER A 66 19.59 2.88 -5.07
N LYS A 67 20.48 1.90 -4.77
CA LYS A 67 21.89 1.97 -5.26
C LYS A 67 21.98 1.60 -6.74
N TYR A 68 20.99 0.94 -7.31
CA TYR A 68 20.93 0.64 -8.73
C TYR A 68 20.18 1.72 -9.49
N LYS A 69 20.67 2.06 -10.67
CA LYS A 69 19.96 2.99 -11.55
C LYS A 69 18.77 2.28 -12.23
N ASP A 70 17.65 2.98 -12.31
CA ASP A 70 16.51 2.52 -13.07
C ASP A 70 16.86 2.39 -14.56
N SER A 71 16.35 1.33 -15.20
CA SER A 71 16.45 1.18 -16.66
C SER A 71 15.57 2.22 -17.35
N GLN A 72 16.15 2.98 -18.29
CA GLN A 72 15.41 3.98 -19.06
C GLN A 72 14.32 3.33 -19.92
N GLU A 73 14.54 2.11 -20.39
CA GLU A 73 13.55 1.32 -21.10
C GLU A 73 12.35 0.98 -20.23
N MET A 74 12.60 0.54 -18.99
CA MET A 74 11.52 0.23 -18.02
C MET A 74 10.77 1.48 -17.58
N ILE A 75 11.46 2.61 -17.38
CA ILE A 75 10.80 3.90 -17.12
C ILE A 75 9.87 4.28 -18.26
N SER A 76 10.30 4.09 -19.51
CA SER A 76 9.49 4.40 -20.70
C SER A 76 8.27 3.49 -20.79
N LEU A 77 8.46 2.18 -20.57
CA LEU A 77 7.38 1.19 -20.54
C LEU A 77 6.35 1.52 -19.45
N LEU A 78 6.80 1.90 -18.26
CA LEU A 78 5.90 2.30 -17.16
C LEU A 78 5.09 3.55 -17.52
N LYS A 79 5.69 4.54 -18.18
CA LYS A 79 4.97 5.73 -18.65
C LYS A 79 3.92 5.38 -19.71
N GLU A 80 4.25 4.51 -20.65
CA GLU A 80 3.29 4.01 -21.64
C GLU A 80 2.13 3.29 -20.98
N TYR A 81 2.42 2.42 -20.01
CA TYR A 81 1.39 1.74 -19.22
C TYR A 81 0.46 2.74 -18.51
N GLN A 82 1.00 3.76 -17.81
CA GLN A 82 0.19 4.77 -17.15
C GLN A 82 -0.67 5.59 -18.15
N GLN A 83 -0.17 5.83 -19.37
CA GLN A 83 -0.93 6.48 -20.42
C GLN A 83 -2.11 5.61 -20.89
N ILE A 84 -1.89 4.30 -21.06
CA ILE A 84 -2.96 3.35 -21.40
C ILE A 84 -4.05 3.34 -20.32
N LEU A 85 -3.67 3.33 -19.04
CA LEU A 85 -4.64 3.39 -17.93
C LEU A 85 -5.53 4.64 -18.02
N ALA A 86 -4.95 5.79 -18.38
CA ALA A 86 -5.65 7.05 -18.56
C ALA A 86 -6.58 7.03 -19.78
N ASP A 87 -6.04 6.63 -20.95
CA ASP A 87 -6.76 6.64 -22.22
C ASP A 87 -7.95 5.67 -22.24
N GLU A 88 -7.83 4.56 -21.53
CA GLU A 88 -8.88 3.57 -21.42
C GLU A 88 -9.87 3.83 -20.29
N ASP A 89 -9.64 4.85 -19.46
CA ASP A 89 -10.43 5.15 -18.24
C ASP A 89 -10.70 3.89 -17.39
N LEU A 90 -9.63 3.17 -17.04
CA LEU A 90 -9.76 1.91 -16.32
C LEU A 90 -10.32 2.09 -14.91
N LEU A 91 -10.13 3.27 -14.29
CA LEU A 91 -10.71 3.57 -12.98
C LEU A 91 -12.23 3.40 -12.98
N SER A 92 -12.90 3.93 -14.01
CA SER A 92 -14.37 3.87 -14.14
C SER A 92 -14.89 2.48 -14.52
N LYS A 93 -14.03 1.62 -15.06
CA LYS A 93 -14.38 0.24 -15.45
C LYS A 93 -14.31 -0.77 -14.30
N ILE A 94 -13.67 -0.43 -13.19
CA ILE A 94 -13.61 -1.31 -12.02
C ILE A 94 -14.99 -1.52 -11.43
N PRO A 95 -15.45 -2.77 -11.22
CA PRO A 95 -16.75 -3.05 -10.61
C PRO A 95 -16.85 -2.43 -9.22
N GLN A 96 -17.94 -1.72 -8.97
CA GLN A 96 -18.21 -1.08 -7.69
C GLN A 96 -19.17 -1.92 -6.86
N ALA A 97 -18.83 -2.15 -5.59
CA ALA A 97 -19.65 -2.85 -4.63
C ALA A 97 -20.50 -1.85 -3.79
N PRO A 98 -21.75 -2.18 -3.44
CA PRO A 98 -22.48 -1.42 -2.44
C PRO A 98 -21.85 -1.63 -1.05
N LEU A 99 -21.87 -0.60 -0.22
CA LEU A 99 -21.54 -0.76 1.20
C LEU A 99 -22.64 -1.52 1.93
N LEU A 100 -22.26 -2.26 2.97
CA LEU A 100 -23.20 -2.98 3.82
C LEU A 100 -24.18 -2.01 4.51
N ASN A 101 -25.38 -2.49 4.80
CA ASN A 101 -26.43 -1.76 5.53
C ASN A 101 -26.84 -0.41 4.89
N GLY A 102 -26.67 -0.23 3.58
CA GLY A 102 -27.03 0.98 2.87
C GLY A 102 -26.20 2.21 3.25
N LEU A 103 -25.00 2.01 3.81
CA LEU A 103 -24.07 3.10 4.08
C LEU A 103 -23.52 3.70 2.80
N SER A 104 -23.07 4.95 2.88
CA SER A 104 -22.38 5.63 1.78
C SER A 104 -21.30 6.59 2.31
N TYR A 105 -20.28 6.78 1.51
CA TYR A 105 -19.26 7.81 1.75
C TYR A 105 -19.86 9.20 1.46
N VAL A 106 -19.49 10.18 2.26
CA VAL A 106 -20.03 11.55 2.18
C VAL A 106 -18.96 12.60 1.89
N GLY A 107 -17.68 12.25 2.11
CA GLY A 107 -16.54 13.11 1.87
C GLY A 107 -16.12 13.95 3.07
N SER A 108 -14.81 14.17 3.18
CA SER A 108 -14.20 14.86 4.32
C SER A 108 -14.68 16.30 4.53
N SER A 109 -15.11 16.99 3.48
CA SER A 109 -15.67 18.35 3.57
C SER A 109 -16.95 18.40 4.40
N ILE A 110 -17.78 17.37 4.32
CA ILE A 110 -19.02 17.26 5.13
C ILE A 110 -18.65 17.09 6.60
N CYS A 111 -17.67 16.26 6.92
CA CYS A 111 -17.15 16.10 8.28
C CYS A 111 -16.65 17.45 8.84
N GLY A 112 -15.96 18.22 8.01
CA GLY A 112 -15.43 19.55 8.34
C GLY A 112 -16.49 20.59 8.73
N MET A 113 -17.74 20.42 8.33
CA MET A 113 -18.83 21.34 8.73
C MET A 113 -19.07 21.35 10.25
N CYS A 114 -18.97 20.19 10.89
CA CYS A 114 -19.10 20.06 12.35
C CYS A 114 -17.73 19.92 13.06
N HIS A 115 -16.78 19.22 12.44
CA HIS A 115 -15.47 18.93 12.99
C HIS A 115 -14.36 19.81 12.39
N LYS A 116 -14.60 21.12 12.28
CA LYS A 116 -13.75 22.09 11.56
C LYS A 116 -12.27 21.99 11.96
N ILE A 117 -11.96 21.99 13.26
CA ILE A 117 -10.58 22.00 13.74
C ILE A 117 -9.86 20.67 13.41
N VAL A 118 -10.59 19.54 13.49
CA VAL A 118 -10.06 18.22 13.09
C VAL A 118 -9.80 18.18 11.59
N TYR A 119 -10.73 18.70 10.80
CA TYR A 119 -10.59 18.80 9.35
C TYR A 119 -9.37 19.65 8.93
N GLU A 120 -9.20 20.84 9.56
CA GLU A 120 -8.05 21.71 9.31
C GLU A 120 -6.71 21.05 9.70
N HIS A 121 -6.71 20.22 10.75
CA HIS A 121 -5.55 19.43 11.14
C HIS A 121 -5.24 18.35 10.09
N TRP A 122 -6.23 17.51 9.76
CA TRP A 122 -6.10 16.45 8.76
C TRP A 122 -5.61 17.00 7.41
N ASN A 123 -6.15 18.10 6.94
CA ASN A 123 -5.82 18.72 5.65
C ASN A 123 -4.34 19.15 5.54
N LYS A 124 -3.63 19.27 6.68
CA LYS A 124 -2.19 19.58 6.74
C LYS A 124 -1.31 18.33 6.79
N THR A 125 -1.90 17.15 6.92
CA THR A 125 -1.17 15.89 6.99
C THR A 125 -0.88 15.36 5.58
N THR A 126 0.02 14.37 5.49
CA THR A 126 0.28 13.66 4.23
C THR A 126 -0.93 12.90 3.71
N HIS A 127 -1.87 12.51 4.57
CA HIS A 127 -3.14 11.90 4.17
C HIS A 127 -4.05 12.91 3.46
N GLY A 128 -4.08 14.17 3.94
CA GLY A 128 -4.86 15.23 3.32
C GLY A 128 -4.36 15.69 1.94
N THR A 129 -3.18 15.23 1.52
CA THR A 129 -2.56 15.52 0.22
C THR A 129 -2.05 14.27 -0.50
N SER A 130 -2.60 13.09 -0.15
CA SER A 130 -2.11 11.81 -0.66
C SER A 130 -2.27 11.67 -2.18
N TYR A 131 -3.37 12.15 -2.73
CA TYR A 131 -3.63 12.12 -4.17
C TYR A 131 -2.66 13.01 -4.98
N ASP A 132 -2.27 14.16 -4.45
CA ASP A 132 -1.30 15.05 -5.10
C ASP A 132 0.05 14.34 -5.35
N THR A 133 0.38 13.36 -4.53
CA THR A 133 1.58 12.55 -4.71
C THR A 133 1.47 11.69 -5.97
N LEU A 134 0.30 11.15 -6.27
CA LEU A 134 0.06 10.40 -7.49
C LEU A 134 0.11 11.30 -8.72
N VAL A 135 -0.53 12.48 -8.66
CA VAL A 135 -0.52 13.46 -9.74
C VAL A 135 0.91 13.86 -10.11
N ARG A 136 1.73 14.20 -9.10
CA ARG A 136 3.14 14.57 -9.34
C ARG A 136 3.98 13.46 -9.97
N LYS A 137 3.61 12.19 -9.74
CA LYS A 137 4.31 11.02 -10.28
C LYS A 137 3.70 10.46 -11.56
N GLY A 138 2.49 10.92 -11.94
CA GLY A 138 1.76 10.42 -13.10
C GLY A 138 1.01 9.11 -12.85
N TYR A 139 0.71 8.76 -11.59
CA TYR A 139 0.04 7.51 -11.20
C TYR A 139 -1.43 7.68 -10.80
N GLN A 140 -2.03 8.83 -11.08
CA GLN A 140 -3.40 9.16 -10.69
C GLN A 140 -4.49 8.37 -11.43
N TYR A 141 -4.12 7.56 -12.41
CA TYR A 141 -5.02 6.68 -13.16
C TYR A 141 -4.83 5.19 -12.83
N ASP A 142 -3.92 4.89 -11.91
CA ASP A 142 -3.61 3.52 -11.53
C ASP A 142 -4.50 3.04 -10.39
N PRO A 143 -5.37 2.02 -10.62
CA PRO A 143 -6.27 1.49 -9.60
C PRO A 143 -5.54 1.02 -8.35
N GLU A 144 -4.35 0.45 -8.49
CA GLU A 144 -3.54 -0.04 -7.38
C GLU A 144 -3.05 1.09 -6.47
N CYS A 145 -2.79 2.27 -7.05
CA CYS A 145 -2.40 3.45 -6.29
C CYS A 145 -3.62 4.13 -5.66
N ILE A 146 -4.70 4.27 -6.44
CA ILE A 146 -5.92 4.99 -6.07
C ILE A 146 -6.59 4.38 -4.83
N LYS A 147 -6.59 3.07 -4.67
CA LYS A 147 -7.23 2.37 -3.53
C LYS A 147 -6.78 2.89 -2.16
N CYS A 148 -5.51 3.31 -2.03
CA CYS A 148 -4.94 3.82 -0.80
C CYS A 148 -4.88 5.35 -0.74
N HIS A 149 -4.81 6.02 -1.90
CA HIS A 149 -4.64 7.47 -2.00
C HIS A 149 -5.95 8.25 -2.13
N THR A 150 -7.11 7.56 -2.10
CA THR A 150 -8.45 8.16 -2.12
C THR A 150 -9.36 7.47 -1.10
N THR A 151 -10.58 7.97 -0.97
CA THR A 151 -11.57 7.44 -0.02
C THR A 151 -12.60 6.58 -0.73
N GLY A 152 -12.69 5.31 -0.35
CA GLY A 152 -13.76 4.40 -0.75
C GLY A 152 -13.72 3.93 -2.20
N TYR A 153 -12.56 3.94 -2.87
CA TYR A 153 -12.44 3.39 -4.21
C TYR A 153 -12.89 1.92 -4.28
N GLY A 154 -13.64 1.57 -5.32
CA GLY A 154 -14.28 0.26 -5.45
C GLY A 154 -15.68 0.16 -4.84
N TYR A 155 -16.18 1.21 -4.20
CA TYR A 155 -17.57 1.28 -3.70
C TYR A 155 -18.40 2.29 -4.47
N VAL A 156 -19.71 1.99 -4.65
CA VAL A 156 -20.68 2.81 -5.43
C VAL A 156 -20.69 4.28 -5.00
N SER A 157 -20.54 4.57 -3.71
CA SER A 157 -20.50 5.93 -3.16
C SER A 157 -19.08 6.45 -2.94
N GLY A 158 -18.06 5.67 -3.29
CA GLY A 158 -16.66 6.00 -3.09
C GLY A 158 -16.07 6.86 -4.22
N PHE A 159 -14.77 7.08 -4.15
CA PHE A 159 -14.03 7.75 -5.22
C PHE A 159 -14.13 6.95 -6.52
N LEU A 160 -14.49 7.60 -7.60
CA LEU A 160 -14.50 7.01 -8.94
C LEU A 160 -13.37 7.58 -9.79
N ASN A 161 -13.38 8.89 -9.98
CA ASN A 161 -12.33 9.65 -10.65
C ASN A 161 -12.36 11.11 -10.18
N HIS A 162 -11.38 11.90 -10.61
CA HIS A 162 -11.23 13.29 -10.18
C HIS A 162 -12.44 14.17 -10.53
N GLU A 163 -13.09 13.91 -11.65
CA GLU A 163 -14.21 14.74 -12.15
C GLU A 163 -15.50 14.46 -11.39
N ASN A 164 -15.76 13.21 -11.05
CA ASN A 164 -17.05 12.80 -10.50
C ASN A 164 -17.12 12.88 -8.96
N ASN A 165 -16.04 12.60 -8.23
CA ASN A 165 -16.06 12.51 -6.77
C ASN A 165 -14.89 13.23 -6.11
N SER A 166 -14.71 14.53 -6.44
CA SER A 166 -13.61 15.35 -5.91
C SER A 166 -13.60 15.49 -4.38
N SER A 167 -14.75 15.33 -3.71
CA SER A 167 -14.86 15.36 -2.23
C SER A 167 -14.23 14.13 -1.54
N LEU A 168 -13.94 13.06 -2.30
CA LEU A 168 -13.35 11.82 -1.83
C LEU A 168 -11.87 11.66 -2.26
N ILE A 169 -11.32 12.71 -2.85
CA ILE A 169 -9.88 12.81 -3.10
C ILE A 169 -9.14 12.77 -1.77
N ASN A 170 -7.97 12.14 -1.76
CA ASN A 170 -7.13 11.91 -0.61
C ASN A 170 -7.64 10.79 0.33
N THR A 171 -6.75 10.35 1.21
CA THR A 171 -7.06 9.43 2.31
C THR A 171 -7.82 10.20 3.38
N GLY A 172 -9.15 10.29 3.19
CA GLY A 172 -10.03 11.16 3.97
C GLY A 172 -10.42 10.62 5.33
N CYS A 173 -11.28 11.35 6.02
CA CYS A 173 -11.79 10.96 7.34
C CYS A 173 -12.37 9.55 7.34
N GLU A 174 -13.16 9.23 6.32
CA GLU A 174 -13.86 7.96 6.19
C GLU A 174 -12.97 6.78 5.80
N SER A 175 -11.72 7.02 5.39
CA SER A 175 -10.74 5.94 5.19
C SER A 175 -10.31 5.30 6.51
N CYS A 176 -10.35 6.07 7.62
CA CYS A 176 -10.06 5.58 8.96
C CYS A 176 -11.33 5.28 9.76
N HIS A 177 -12.35 6.12 9.63
CA HIS A 177 -13.56 6.08 10.46
C HIS A 177 -14.72 5.30 9.84
N GLY A 178 -14.59 4.87 8.59
CA GLY A 178 -15.66 4.22 7.83
C GLY A 178 -16.67 5.21 7.24
N ALA A 179 -17.66 4.71 6.50
CA ALA A 179 -18.65 5.53 5.79
C ALA A 179 -19.57 6.33 6.72
N GLY A 180 -19.63 7.65 6.54
CA GLY A 180 -20.24 8.61 7.46
C GLY A 180 -21.72 8.89 7.29
N SER A 181 -22.39 8.34 6.26
CA SER A 181 -23.79 8.70 5.95
C SER A 181 -24.78 8.49 7.10
N ARG A 182 -24.58 7.46 7.94
CA ARG A 182 -25.40 7.24 9.12
C ARG A 182 -25.13 8.27 10.21
N HIS A 183 -23.84 8.58 10.47
CA HIS A 183 -23.44 9.53 11.49
C HIS A 183 -23.98 10.94 11.22
N ILE A 184 -23.92 11.42 9.96
CA ILE A 184 -24.48 12.75 9.64
C ILE A 184 -26.00 12.83 9.83
N LYS A 185 -26.69 11.69 9.80
CA LYS A 185 -28.12 11.60 10.05
C LYS A 185 -28.46 11.43 11.53
N TYR A 186 -27.60 10.73 12.28
CA TYR A 186 -27.79 10.38 13.69
C TYR A 186 -26.53 10.74 14.49
N VAL A 187 -26.30 12.03 14.66
CA VAL A 187 -25.04 12.59 15.19
C VAL A 187 -24.69 12.19 16.63
N THR A 188 -25.69 11.71 17.39
CA THR A 188 -25.49 11.24 18.77
C THR A 188 -25.08 9.77 18.86
N GLU A 189 -25.13 9.03 17.76
CA GLU A 189 -24.68 7.64 17.74
C GLU A 189 -23.14 7.59 17.69
N SER A 190 -22.57 6.59 18.38
CA SER A 190 -21.13 6.33 18.31
C SER A 190 -20.71 6.03 16.88
N TYR A 191 -19.62 6.64 16.44
CA TYR A 191 -19.12 6.50 15.07
C TYR A 191 -17.57 6.46 15.06
N GLY A 192 -17.06 5.57 14.22
CA GLY A 192 -15.71 5.67 13.70
C GLY A 192 -14.58 5.45 14.71
N VAL A 193 -14.64 4.39 15.52
CA VAL A 193 -13.45 3.95 16.25
C VAL A 193 -12.43 3.42 15.27
N THR A 194 -11.19 3.92 15.36
CA THR A 194 -10.07 3.51 14.51
C THR A 194 -8.93 2.93 15.35
N ASP A 195 -8.27 1.93 14.80
CA ASP A 195 -7.12 1.26 15.40
C ASP A 195 -6.08 0.87 14.32
N GLU A 196 -5.09 0.09 14.68
CA GLU A 196 -4.02 -0.37 13.78
C GLU A 196 -4.56 -1.12 12.56
N SER A 197 -5.65 -1.87 12.69
CA SER A 197 -6.22 -2.65 11.59
C SER A 197 -6.65 -1.78 10.40
N ASN A 198 -7.09 -0.55 10.65
CA ASN A 198 -7.41 0.41 9.59
C ASN A 198 -6.16 0.92 8.86
N CYS A 199 -5.02 0.99 9.56
CA CYS A 199 -3.78 1.50 8.98
C CYS A 199 -3.14 0.48 8.02
N VAL A 200 -3.11 -0.80 8.41
CA VAL A 200 -2.43 -1.86 7.65
C VAL A 200 -3.12 -2.21 6.34
N ILE A 201 -4.35 -1.74 6.10
CA ILE A 201 -5.03 -1.85 4.80
C ILE A 201 -4.22 -1.17 3.67
N CYS A 202 -3.52 -0.08 4.00
CA CYS A 202 -2.71 0.70 3.07
C CYS A 202 -1.21 0.65 3.41
N HIS A 203 -0.89 0.54 4.71
CA HIS A 203 0.49 0.47 5.19
C HIS A 203 0.97 -0.98 5.29
N GLU A 204 0.96 -1.68 4.19
CA GLU A 204 1.51 -3.04 4.05
C GLU A 204 3.03 -3.02 3.79
N SER A 205 3.69 -4.17 3.90
CA SER A 205 5.15 -4.30 3.77
C SER A 205 5.68 -3.81 2.42
N GLU A 206 4.91 -3.96 1.35
CA GLU A 206 5.29 -3.55 0.01
C GLU A 206 5.36 -2.03 -0.15
N HIS A 207 4.32 -1.32 0.26
CA HIS A 207 4.19 0.14 0.05
C HIS A 207 4.68 0.96 1.25
N SER A 208 4.82 0.34 2.41
CA SER A 208 5.24 1.02 3.64
C SER A 208 6.16 0.14 4.51
N PRO A 209 7.32 -0.32 3.99
CA PRO A 209 8.18 -1.32 4.66
C PRO A 209 8.74 -0.85 6.01
N LYS A 210 8.64 0.43 6.32
CA LYS A 210 9.08 1.03 7.60
C LYS A 210 7.90 1.38 8.51
N PHE A 211 6.70 0.89 8.18
CA PHE A 211 5.52 1.19 9.00
C PHE A 211 5.68 0.59 10.39
N GLN A 212 5.47 1.45 11.38
CA GLN A 212 5.34 1.08 12.79
C GLN A 212 4.19 1.90 13.36
N TYR A 213 3.12 1.22 13.75
CA TYR A 213 1.88 1.88 14.21
C TYR A 213 2.13 2.96 15.26
N SER A 214 2.90 2.65 16.31
CA SER A 214 3.18 3.58 17.41
C SER A 214 3.85 4.89 16.95
N GLU A 215 4.67 4.84 15.89
CA GLU A 215 5.37 6.01 15.36
C GLU A 215 4.51 6.78 14.34
N TYR A 216 3.76 6.05 13.50
CA TYR A 216 2.90 6.66 12.50
C TYR A 216 1.65 7.28 13.13
N TRP A 217 1.08 6.63 14.17
CA TRP A 217 -0.04 7.17 14.94
C TRP A 217 0.22 8.56 15.53
N LYS A 218 1.43 8.80 16.05
CA LYS A 218 1.83 10.10 16.58
C LYS A 218 1.72 11.24 15.57
N LYS A 219 1.87 10.92 14.26
CA LYS A 219 1.86 11.91 13.17
C LYS A 219 0.46 12.23 12.68
N ILE A 220 -0.52 11.32 12.88
CA ILE A 220 -1.86 11.44 12.30
C ILE A 220 -2.96 11.58 13.34
N LYS A 221 -2.75 11.14 14.58
CA LYS A 221 -3.77 11.28 15.64
C LYS A 221 -4.21 12.72 15.82
N HIS A 222 -5.49 12.91 16.07
CA HIS A 222 -6.00 14.24 16.36
C HIS A 222 -5.42 14.76 17.66
N PRO A 223 -5.08 16.07 17.76
CA PRO A 223 -4.58 16.67 19.00
C PRO A 223 -5.57 16.49 20.16
N GLU A 224 -5.08 16.10 21.33
CA GLU A 224 -5.91 15.80 22.51
C GLU A 224 -6.80 16.94 22.96
N GLU A 225 -6.34 18.18 22.79
CA GLU A 225 -7.12 19.38 23.09
C GLU A 225 -8.39 19.49 22.23
N ILE A 226 -8.33 18.97 21.01
CA ILE A 226 -9.45 18.94 20.07
C ILE A 226 -10.44 17.87 20.49
N VAL A 227 -9.96 16.67 20.81
CA VAL A 227 -10.79 15.54 21.23
C VAL A 227 -11.56 15.87 22.49
N LYS A 228 -10.91 16.52 23.48
CA LYS A 228 -11.55 16.97 24.72
C LYS A 228 -12.63 18.04 24.53
N LYS A 229 -12.56 18.87 23.48
CA LYS A 229 -13.60 19.85 23.17
C LYS A 229 -14.83 19.19 22.56
N ILE A 230 -14.66 18.19 21.69
CA ILE A 230 -15.77 17.48 21.05
C ILE A 230 -16.58 16.69 22.09
N SER A 231 -15.92 16.01 23.04
CA SER A 231 -16.59 15.23 24.09
C SER A 231 -17.40 16.09 25.07
N LYS A 232 -17.06 17.38 25.26
CA LYS A 232 -17.82 18.33 26.10
C LYS A 232 -19.01 18.98 25.40
N THR A 233 -19.12 18.88 24.10
CA THR A 233 -20.22 19.49 23.35
C THR A 233 -21.38 18.50 23.11
N THR A 234 -21.18 17.25 23.53
CA THR A 234 -22.15 16.15 23.42
C THR A 234 -22.82 15.80 24.76
N GLU A 235 -22.52 16.52 25.81
CA GLU A 235 -23.27 16.57 27.10
C GLU A 235 -24.23 17.76 27.15
#